data_fd4715b8fa8850df6c4191e2d2989bab
#
_entry.id   fd4715b8fa8850df6c4191e2d2989bab
#
_cell.length_a   1.000
_cell.length_b   1.000
_cell.length_c   1.000
_cell.angle_alpha   90.00
_cell.angle_beta   90.00
_cell.angle_gamma   90.00
#
_symmetry.space_group_name_H-M   'P 1'
#
loop_
_entity.id
_entity.type
_entity.pdbx_description
1 polymer ?
#
loop_
_entity_poly.entity_id
_entity_poly.type
_entity_poly.pdbx_seq_one_letter_code
_entity_poly.pdbx_strand_id
1 'polypeptide(L)'
;MPVLFIGVFMAALDTAVVGPAIPVLRATFGVDNREVGLVMSVFVLFSLCSTALMASLSDRYGRRSVFLASVSIFAIGSLLIAASPSFWMILVSRAIQGIGAGGITPTASAVVGDEFPPLERGRALGLIGATYGMAFVLGPPLASVLMVVLSWHWIFLLNLPIAALVLYLGARALPTHQSAGVQPPLDVMGIAVTFSLLSALVLGITRVLDRLTTLTLWPWLFGAVALLLVLLVVIERRAQQPLIPMLLLANRQLATVYVLAIGAGVGMGSVMFLTSIATQAYGVTAKHAGFVLLPLVVCSMVGSMGAGRLLNRVGAKGLLVIGFAMLAVGYGGSAIMAYGLALFLVASMPVGLGIGIVVGGSLRAIALEEAPASVRASAQGLINICTAIGTLFAAAAIGAIADLRGGSAAGFGFAYLMVAVLMVLTSLGTFGLRGGPAAHAAA
;
A
#
# COMPACT_ATOMS: atom_id res chain seq x y z
N MET A 1 1.95 -10.78 -18.65
CA MET A 1 2.76 -9.95 -17.71
C MET A 1 2.70 -8.44 -17.94
N PRO A 2 3.00 -7.87 -19.12
CA PRO A 2 3.03 -6.41 -19.30
C PRO A 2 1.76 -5.69 -18.86
N VAL A 3 0.59 -6.27 -19.12
CA VAL A 3 -0.72 -5.69 -18.78
C VAL A 3 -0.88 -5.47 -17.28
N LEU A 4 -0.54 -6.48 -16.46
CA LEU A 4 -0.63 -6.41 -15.01
C LEU A 4 0.34 -5.36 -14.46
N PHE A 5 1.57 -5.37 -14.99
CA PHE A 5 2.59 -4.40 -14.64
C PHE A 5 2.14 -2.95 -14.94
N ILE A 6 1.65 -2.68 -16.15
CA ILE A 6 1.22 -1.34 -16.56
C ILE A 6 0.01 -0.89 -15.72
N GLY A 7 -0.94 -1.78 -15.43
CA GLY A 7 -2.11 -1.46 -14.59
C GLY A 7 -1.73 -1.12 -13.15
N VAL A 8 -0.83 -1.90 -12.53
CA VAL A 8 -0.34 -1.61 -11.17
C VAL A 8 0.53 -0.34 -11.17
N PHE A 9 1.37 -0.15 -12.19
CA PHE A 9 2.17 1.07 -12.35
C PHE A 9 1.30 2.31 -12.44
N MET A 10 0.22 2.27 -13.21
CA MET A 10 -0.75 3.38 -13.34
C MET A 10 -1.33 3.77 -11.98
N ALA A 11 -1.81 2.80 -11.20
CA ALA A 11 -2.38 3.08 -9.87
C ALA A 11 -1.33 3.62 -8.87
N ALA A 12 -0.10 3.10 -8.92
CA ALA A 12 1.00 3.57 -8.10
C ALA A 12 1.47 4.96 -8.51
N LEU A 13 1.54 5.23 -9.82
CA LEU A 13 1.91 6.54 -10.37
C LEU A 13 0.92 7.62 -9.95
N ASP A 14 -0.39 7.35 -10.03
CA ASP A 14 -1.43 8.28 -9.56
C ASP A 14 -1.20 8.70 -8.10
N THR A 15 -0.89 7.74 -7.24
CA THR A 15 -0.58 8.03 -5.82
C THR A 15 0.64 8.94 -5.68
N ALA A 16 1.67 8.73 -6.50
CA ALA A 16 2.92 9.48 -6.43
C ALA A 16 2.83 10.91 -7.01
N VAL A 17 2.00 11.12 -8.04
CA VAL A 17 1.87 12.43 -8.72
C VAL A 17 0.97 13.42 -7.98
N VAL A 18 0.07 12.95 -7.11
CA VAL A 18 -0.89 13.82 -6.41
C VAL A 18 -0.21 14.71 -5.36
N GLY A 19 0.84 14.21 -4.67
CA GLY A 19 1.55 14.99 -3.65
C GLY A 19 1.98 16.38 -4.14
N PRO A 20 2.73 16.48 -5.25
CA PRO A 20 3.09 17.77 -5.85
C PRO A 20 1.91 18.63 -6.32
N ALA A 21 0.75 18.04 -6.61
CA ALA A 21 -0.44 18.78 -7.04
C ALA A 21 -1.20 19.46 -5.88
N ILE A 22 -1.00 19.03 -4.64
CA ILE A 22 -1.71 19.53 -3.44
C ILE A 22 -1.66 21.05 -3.33
N PRO A 23 -0.49 21.74 -3.44
CA PRO A 23 -0.44 23.20 -3.35
C PRO A 23 -1.24 23.91 -4.45
N VAL A 24 -1.22 23.36 -5.67
CA VAL A 24 -1.95 23.92 -6.82
C VAL A 24 -3.45 23.74 -6.63
N LEU A 25 -3.92 22.56 -6.21
CA LEU A 25 -5.34 22.31 -5.92
C LEU A 25 -5.84 23.23 -4.81
N ARG A 26 -5.03 23.42 -3.74
CA ARG A 26 -5.36 24.34 -2.67
C ARG A 26 -5.58 25.76 -3.18
N ALA A 27 -4.67 26.26 -4.01
CA ALA A 27 -4.76 27.60 -4.57
C ALA A 27 -5.93 27.73 -5.56
N THR A 28 -6.19 26.72 -6.36
CA THR A 28 -7.27 26.73 -7.38
C THR A 28 -8.66 26.79 -6.75
N PHE A 29 -8.88 26.04 -5.67
CA PHE A 29 -10.20 25.92 -5.04
C PHE A 29 -10.37 26.77 -3.77
N GLY A 30 -9.32 27.47 -3.33
CA GLY A 30 -9.38 28.33 -2.14
C GLY A 30 -9.61 27.58 -0.83
N VAL A 31 -9.20 26.29 -0.77
CA VAL A 31 -9.39 25.41 0.39
C VAL A 31 -8.19 25.44 1.32
N ASP A 32 -8.40 25.08 2.59
CA ASP A 32 -7.32 25.04 3.58
C ASP A 32 -6.47 23.75 3.46
N ASN A 33 -5.42 23.65 4.30
CA ASN A 33 -4.52 22.48 4.30
C ASN A 33 -5.21 21.19 4.76
N ARG A 34 -6.25 21.28 5.59
CA ARG A 34 -7.01 20.13 6.07
C ARG A 34 -7.92 19.59 4.98
N GLU A 35 -8.63 20.51 4.34
CA GLU A 35 -9.54 20.18 3.24
C GLU A 35 -8.80 19.53 2.09
N VAL A 36 -7.69 20.12 1.62
CA VAL A 36 -6.92 19.54 0.51
C VAL A 36 -6.32 18.18 0.87
N GLY A 37 -6.01 17.92 2.15
CA GLY A 37 -5.58 16.62 2.63
C GLY A 37 -6.63 15.51 2.43
N LEU A 38 -7.93 15.88 2.36
CA LEU A 38 -9.01 14.93 2.07
C LEU A 38 -8.88 14.29 0.69
N VAL A 39 -8.23 14.94 -0.27
CA VAL A 39 -7.97 14.39 -1.62
C VAL A 39 -7.22 13.06 -1.54
N MET A 40 -6.23 12.97 -0.65
CA MET A 40 -5.50 11.71 -0.41
C MET A 40 -6.27 10.76 0.51
N SER A 41 -6.85 11.29 1.59
CA SER A 41 -7.53 10.47 2.61
C SER A 41 -8.74 9.74 2.05
N VAL A 42 -9.57 10.41 1.25
CA VAL A 42 -10.74 9.80 0.60
C VAL A 42 -10.32 8.70 -0.37
N PHE A 43 -9.31 8.96 -1.21
CA PHE A 43 -8.79 7.94 -2.12
C PHE A 43 -8.29 6.70 -1.37
N VAL A 44 -7.46 6.88 -0.35
CA VAL A 44 -6.92 5.77 0.46
C VAL A 44 -8.05 5.01 1.15
N LEU A 45 -9.00 5.73 1.77
CA LEU A 45 -10.13 5.11 2.44
C LEU A 45 -10.93 4.21 1.49
N PHE A 46 -11.38 4.76 0.36
CA PHE A 46 -12.18 3.99 -0.60
C PHE A 46 -11.37 2.87 -1.27
N SER A 47 -10.08 3.06 -1.50
CA SER A 47 -9.19 2.02 -1.99
C SER A 47 -9.07 0.85 -1.00
N LEU A 48 -8.88 1.13 0.29
CA LEU A 48 -8.83 0.11 1.33
C LEU A 48 -10.15 -0.64 1.47
N CYS A 49 -11.25 0.10 1.55
CA CYS A 49 -12.58 -0.48 1.71
C CYS A 49 -12.97 -1.36 0.51
N SER A 50 -12.62 -0.92 -0.69
CA SER A 50 -12.91 -1.70 -1.91
C SER A 50 -11.96 -2.87 -2.12
N THR A 51 -10.77 -2.88 -1.51
CA THR A 51 -9.78 -3.94 -1.72
C THR A 51 -10.33 -5.32 -1.39
N ALA A 52 -10.98 -5.49 -0.23
CA ALA A 52 -11.57 -6.76 0.17
C ALA A 52 -12.74 -7.15 -0.75
N LEU A 53 -13.60 -6.18 -1.09
CA LEU A 53 -14.72 -6.40 -2.01
C LEU A 53 -14.22 -6.84 -3.40
N MET A 54 -13.31 -6.09 -4.00
CA MET A 54 -12.79 -6.38 -5.34
C MET A 54 -12.00 -7.69 -5.38
N ALA A 55 -11.28 -8.02 -4.30
CA ALA A 55 -10.61 -9.30 -4.17
C ALA A 55 -11.62 -10.46 -4.15
N SER A 56 -12.67 -10.37 -3.33
CA SER A 56 -13.76 -11.37 -3.27
C SER A 56 -14.50 -11.48 -4.61
N LEU A 57 -14.82 -10.36 -5.25
CA LEU A 57 -15.38 -10.35 -6.60
C LEU A 57 -14.47 -11.01 -7.63
N SER A 58 -13.15 -10.82 -7.51
CA SER A 58 -12.16 -11.42 -8.39
C SER A 58 -12.08 -12.94 -8.21
N ASP A 59 -12.17 -13.43 -7.00
CA ASP A 59 -12.26 -14.87 -6.70
C ASP A 59 -13.55 -15.47 -7.25
N ARG A 60 -14.64 -14.70 -7.27
CA ARG A 60 -15.97 -15.12 -7.70
C ARG A 60 -16.22 -15.04 -9.21
N TYR A 61 -15.99 -13.86 -9.79
CA TYR A 61 -16.34 -13.56 -11.19
C TYR A 61 -15.17 -13.70 -12.16
N GLY A 62 -14.01 -14.11 -11.66
CA GLY A 62 -12.80 -14.32 -12.42
C GLY A 62 -11.88 -13.09 -12.46
N ARG A 63 -10.59 -13.35 -12.53
CA ARG A 63 -9.50 -12.36 -12.43
C ARG A 63 -9.60 -11.28 -13.51
N ARG A 64 -9.79 -11.71 -14.77
CA ARG A 64 -9.86 -10.80 -15.91
C ARG A 64 -10.97 -9.78 -15.78
N SER A 65 -12.21 -10.23 -15.50
CA SER A 65 -13.38 -9.37 -15.45
C SER A 65 -13.22 -8.29 -14.37
N VAL A 66 -12.77 -8.66 -13.19
CA VAL A 66 -12.62 -7.73 -12.08
C VAL A 66 -11.41 -6.83 -12.25
N PHE A 67 -10.30 -7.31 -12.81
CA PHE A 67 -9.15 -6.45 -13.13
C PHE A 67 -9.53 -5.35 -14.13
N LEU A 68 -10.22 -5.71 -15.23
CA LEU A 68 -10.66 -4.74 -16.24
C LEU A 68 -11.71 -3.78 -15.68
N ALA A 69 -12.67 -4.26 -14.89
CA ALA A 69 -13.64 -3.41 -14.21
C ALA A 69 -12.96 -2.41 -13.25
N SER A 70 -11.98 -2.86 -12.47
CA SER A 70 -11.19 -2.02 -11.57
C SER A 70 -10.44 -0.92 -12.31
N VAL A 71 -9.80 -1.25 -13.44
CA VAL A 71 -9.12 -0.27 -14.31
C VAL A 71 -10.12 0.71 -14.92
N SER A 72 -11.31 0.24 -15.35
CA SER A 72 -12.36 1.11 -15.89
C SER A 72 -12.89 2.10 -14.85
N ILE A 73 -13.19 1.62 -13.64
CA ILE A 73 -13.66 2.47 -12.53
C ILE A 73 -12.60 3.52 -12.18
N PHE A 74 -11.32 3.10 -12.13
CA PHE A 74 -10.19 4.00 -11.89
C PHE A 74 -10.08 5.09 -12.96
N ALA A 75 -10.21 4.72 -14.24
CA ALA A 75 -10.17 5.65 -15.37
C ALA A 75 -11.34 6.63 -15.35
N ILE A 76 -12.55 6.16 -15.04
CA ILE A 76 -13.73 7.03 -14.87
C ILE A 76 -13.49 8.04 -13.76
N GLY A 77 -12.98 7.60 -12.59
CA GLY A 77 -12.62 8.50 -11.50
C GLY A 77 -11.59 9.55 -11.94
N SER A 78 -10.55 9.14 -12.66
CA SER A 78 -9.52 10.06 -13.19
C SER A 78 -10.11 11.10 -14.17
N LEU A 79 -10.99 10.68 -15.06
CA LEU A 79 -11.69 11.58 -15.99
C LEU A 79 -12.57 12.60 -15.22
N LEU A 80 -13.33 12.13 -14.23
CA LEU A 80 -14.19 12.98 -13.43
C LEU A 80 -13.40 14.00 -12.60
N ILE A 81 -12.21 13.62 -12.07
CA ILE A 81 -11.32 14.56 -11.39
C ILE A 81 -10.87 15.65 -12.38
N ALA A 82 -10.40 15.25 -13.55
CA ALA A 82 -9.94 16.19 -14.56
C ALA A 82 -11.05 17.14 -15.08
N ALA A 83 -12.31 16.70 -15.04
CA ALA A 83 -13.46 17.51 -15.41
C ALA A 83 -14.11 18.28 -14.24
N SER A 84 -13.53 18.23 -13.03
CA SER A 84 -14.18 18.75 -11.82
C SER A 84 -14.21 20.28 -11.74
N PRO A 85 -15.39 20.91 -11.70
CA PRO A 85 -15.54 22.35 -11.51
C PRO A 85 -15.48 22.78 -10.04
N SER A 86 -15.52 21.84 -9.08
CA SER A 86 -15.57 22.12 -7.65
C SER A 86 -14.73 21.13 -6.85
N PHE A 87 -14.25 21.57 -5.69
CA PHE A 87 -13.47 20.74 -4.78
C PHE A 87 -14.23 19.48 -4.32
N TRP A 88 -15.52 19.60 -4.02
CA TRP A 88 -16.36 18.47 -3.64
C TRP A 88 -16.47 17.40 -4.72
N MET A 89 -16.56 17.83 -5.97
CA MET A 89 -16.56 16.87 -7.08
C MET A 89 -15.22 16.12 -7.18
N ILE A 90 -14.09 16.77 -6.88
CA ILE A 90 -12.79 16.06 -6.77
C ILE A 90 -12.88 14.99 -5.70
N LEU A 91 -13.41 15.25 -4.51
CA LEU A 91 -13.51 14.27 -3.43
C LEU A 91 -14.37 13.06 -3.83
N VAL A 92 -15.54 13.29 -4.43
CA VAL A 92 -16.40 12.21 -4.93
C VAL A 92 -15.68 11.40 -6.01
N SER A 93 -15.00 12.08 -6.93
CA SER A 93 -14.25 11.43 -8.00
C SER A 93 -13.06 10.63 -7.47
N ARG A 94 -12.39 11.11 -6.41
CA ARG A 94 -11.33 10.39 -5.69
C ARG A 94 -11.87 9.13 -4.98
N ALA A 95 -13.10 9.17 -4.47
CA ALA A 95 -13.75 7.98 -3.93
C ALA A 95 -13.96 6.92 -5.03
N ILE A 96 -14.50 7.33 -6.19
CA ILE A 96 -14.69 6.43 -7.34
C ILE A 96 -13.36 5.84 -7.81
N GLN A 97 -12.35 6.70 -7.98
CA GLN A 97 -11.01 6.28 -8.38
C GLN A 97 -10.39 5.31 -7.36
N GLY A 98 -10.56 5.57 -6.06
CA GLY A 98 -10.13 4.69 -4.98
C GLY A 98 -10.78 3.31 -5.06
N ILE A 99 -12.09 3.22 -5.34
CA ILE A 99 -12.78 1.93 -5.55
C ILE A 99 -12.10 1.12 -6.65
N GLY A 100 -11.75 1.74 -7.77
CA GLY A 100 -11.00 1.07 -8.83
C GLY A 100 -9.60 0.63 -8.40
N ALA A 101 -8.84 1.52 -7.75
CA ALA A 101 -7.48 1.25 -7.31
C ALA A 101 -7.38 0.02 -6.39
N GLY A 102 -8.36 -0.15 -5.49
CA GLY A 102 -8.39 -1.25 -4.52
C GLY A 102 -8.40 -2.65 -5.16
N GLY A 103 -8.94 -2.79 -6.39
CA GLY A 103 -8.99 -4.08 -7.08
C GLY A 103 -7.76 -4.40 -7.93
N ILE A 104 -6.99 -3.41 -8.37
CA ILE A 104 -5.93 -3.60 -9.37
C ILE A 104 -4.81 -4.50 -8.84
N THR A 105 -4.18 -4.13 -7.72
CA THR A 105 -3.00 -4.84 -7.21
C THR A 105 -3.30 -6.26 -6.68
N PRO A 106 -4.36 -6.50 -5.87
CA PRO A 106 -4.63 -7.85 -5.37
C PRO A 106 -5.02 -8.79 -6.50
N THR A 107 -5.84 -8.32 -7.47
CA THR A 107 -6.21 -9.13 -8.63
C THR A 107 -5.01 -9.43 -9.53
N ALA A 108 -4.14 -8.44 -9.80
CA ALA A 108 -2.91 -8.66 -10.56
C ALA A 108 -2.00 -9.70 -9.89
N SER A 109 -1.85 -9.64 -8.56
CA SER A 109 -1.06 -10.59 -7.79
C SER A 109 -1.67 -12.01 -7.82
N ALA A 110 -3.01 -12.10 -7.77
CA ALA A 110 -3.72 -13.39 -7.88
C ALA A 110 -3.55 -14.01 -9.27
N VAL A 111 -3.62 -13.21 -10.35
CA VAL A 111 -3.32 -13.68 -11.73
C VAL A 111 -1.92 -14.27 -11.81
N VAL A 112 -0.92 -13.63 -11.18
CA VAL A 112 0.44 -14.19 -11.12
C VAL A 112 0.45 -15.55 -10.43
N GLY A 113 -0.31 -15.71 -9.35
CA GLY A 113 -0.43 -16.97 -8.63
C GLY A 113 -1.12 -18.08 -9.43
N ASP A 114 -2.06 -17.72 -10.29
CA ASP A 114 -2.86 -18.69 -11.06
C ASP A 114 -2.15 -19.09 -12.38
N GLU A 115 -1.51 -18.13 -13.09
CA GLU A 115 -1.01 -18.30 -14.45
C GLU A 115 0.50 -18.63 -14.52
N PHE A 116 1.27 -18.31 -13.46
CA PHE A 116 2.72 -18.46 -13.52
C PHE A 116 3.19 -19.74 -12.80
N PRO A 117 4.16 -20.47 -13.40
CA PRO A 117 4.81 -21.57 -12.72
C PRO A 117 5.42 -21.11 -11.38
N PRO A 118 5.46 -21.97 -10.34
CA PRO A 118 5.99 -21.61 -9.01
C PRO A 118 7.37 -20.92 -9.05
N LEU A 119 8.27 -21.38 -9.93
CA LEU A 119 9.62 -20.83 -10.08
C LEU A 119 9.65 -19.40 -10.63
N GLU A 120 8.65 -18.98 -11.38
CA GLU A 120 8.57 -17.65 -12.01
C GLU A 120 7.75 -16.64 -11.20
N ARG A 121 6.90 -17.11 -10.25
CA ARG A 121 6.03 -16.26 -9.44
C ARG A 121 6.80 -15.18 -8.68
N GLY A 122 7.92 -15.56 -8.07
CA GLY A 122 8.76 -14.62 -7.33
C GLY A 122 9.25 -13.45 -8.19
N ARG A 123 9.72 -13.75 -9.41
CA ARG A 123 10.16 -12.72 -10.36
C ARG A 123 9.01 -11.83 -10.81
N ALA A 124 7.85 -12.42 -11.08
CA ALA A 124 6.66 -11.69 -11.51
C ALA A 124 6.13 -10.77 -10.40
N LEU A 125 6.05 -11.26 -9.15
CA LEU A 125 5.66 -10.45 -7.99
C LEU A 125 6.69 -9.36 -7.66
N GLY A 126 7.98 -9.67 -7.77
CA GLY A 126 9.05 -8.70 -7.61
C GLY A 126 8.95 -7.55 -8.63
N LEU A 127 8.54 -7.85 -9.87
CA LEU A 127 8.30 -6.85 -10.89
C LEU A 127 7.08 -5.98 -10.55
N ILE A 128 5.98 -6.57 -10.05
CA ILE A 128 4.82 -5.82 -9.54
C ILE A 128 5.24 -4.89 -8.38
N GLY A 129 6.06 -5.38 -7.45
CA GLY A 129 6.59 -4.55 -6.36
C GLY A 129 7.47 -3.39 -6.85
N ALA A 130 8.30 -3.64 -7.86
CA ALA A 130 9.18 -2.62 -8.45
C ALA A 130 8.41 -1.46 -9.11
N THR A 131 7.13 -1.69 -9.53
CA THR A 131 6.29 -0.61 -10.10
C THR A 131 6.09 0.54 -9.12
N TYR A 132 5.91 0.24 -7.84
CA TYR A 132 5.76 1.28 -6.81
C TYR A 132 7.02 2.14 -6.71
N GLY A 133 8.20 1.49 -6.67
CA GLY A 133 9.47 2.21 -6.68
C GLY A 133 9.62 3.12 -7.90
N MET A 134 9.35 2.60 -9.10
CA MET A 134 9.41 3.39 -10.34
C MET A 134 8.40 4.54 -10.32
N ALA A 135 7.18 4.30 -9.84
CA ALA A 135 6.14 5.33 -9.77
C ALA A 135 6.55 6.47 -8.84
N PHE A 136 7.15 6.17 -7.69
CA PHE A 136 7.62 7.21 -6.76
C PHE A 136 8.84 7.98 -7.27
N VAL A 137 9.69 7.37 -8.11
CA VAL A 137 10.80 8.10 -8.79
C VAL A 137 10.28 9.00 -9.89
N LEU A 138 9.40 8.46 -10.74
CA LEU A 138 8.95 9.16 -11.94
C LEU A 138 7.79 10.14 -11.65
N GLY A 139 6.96 9.84 -10.63
CA GLY A 139 5.75 10.59 -10.33
C GLY A 139 5.97 12.07 -10.06
N PRO A 140 6.76 12.44 -9.02
CA PRO A 140 6.93 13.85 -8.67
C PRO A 140 7.57 14.69 -9.79
N PRO A 141 8.64 14.26 -10.51
CA PRO A 141 9.16 15.00 -11.67
C PRO A 141 8.11 15.12 -12.78
N LEU A 142 7.40 14.06 -13.10
CA LEU A 142 6.36 14.06 -14.14
C LEU A 142 5.23 15.03 -13.78
N ALA A 143 4.74 15.00 -12.54
CA ALA A 143 3.73 15.93 -12.06
C ALA A 143 4.20 17.38 -12.18
N SER A 144 5.45 17.65 -11.79
CA SER A 144 6.03 19.00 -11.89
C SER A 144 6.08 19.49 -13.34
N VAL A 145 6.55 18.65 -14.27
CA VAL A 145 6.58 19.00 -15.70
C VAL A 145 5.17 19.25 -16.25
N LEU A 146 4.21 18.37 -15.94
CA LEU A 146 2.83 18.53 -16.40
C LEU A 146 2.18 19.81 -15.87
N MET A 147 2.45 20.19 -14.62
CA MET A 147 1.90 21.42 -14.05
C MET A 147 2.57 22.70 -14.58
N VAL A 148 3.82 22.63 -15.02
CA VAL A 148 4.53 23.79 -15.61
C VAL A 148 4.12 24.00 -17.06
N VAL A 149 4.02 22.91 -17.85
CA VAL A 149 3.77 22.98 -19.31
C VAL A 149 2.29 23.05 -19.64
N LEU A 150 1.44 22.38 -18.82
CA LEU A 150 0.02 22.23 -19.07
C LEU A 150 -0.80 22.74 -17.89
N SER A 151 -1.47 21.86 -17.15
CA SER A 151 -2.25 22.17 -15.95
C SER A 151 -2.38 20.94 -15.06
N TRP A 152 -2.82 21.12 -13.81
CA TRP A 152 -3.02 20.00 -12.89
C TRP A 152 -4.00 18.93 -13.39
N HIS A 153 -4.94 19.26 -14.28
CA HIS A 153 -5.88 18.32 -14.88
C HIS A 153 -5.15 17.18 -15.61
N TRP A 154 -4.03 17.48 -16.26
CA TRP A 154 -3.25 16.51 -17.04
C TRP A 154 -2.60 15.43 -16.17
N ILE A 155 -2.42 15.68 -14.88
CA ILE A 155 -1.95 14.66 -13.92
C ILE A 155 -2.92 13.47 -13.92
N PHE A 156 -4.22 13.74 -13.94
CA PHE A 156 -5.27 12.73 -13.95
C PHE A 156 -5.60 12.23 -15.37
N LEU A 157 -5.57 13.11 -16.36
CA LEU A 157 -5.79 12.73 -17.77
C LEU A 157 -4.74 11.75 -18.28
N LEU A 158 -3.51 11.77 -17.75
CA LEU A 158 -2.46 10.81 -18.08
C LEU A 158 -2.88 9.35 -17.82
N ASN A 159 -3.73 9.13 -16.86
CA ASN A 159 -4.22 7.79 -16.54
C ASN A 159 -5.11 7.22 -17.65
N LEU A 160 -5.78 8.06 -18.46
CA LEU A 160 -6.74 7.59 -19.46
C LEU A 160 -6.09 6.82 -20.63
N PRO A 161 -5.03 7.31 -21.29
CA PRO A 161 -4.37 6.54 -22.34
C PRO A 161 -3.71 5.27 -21.79
N ILE A 162 -3.19 5.30 -20.55
CA ILE A 162 -2.63 4.11 -19.91
C ILE A 162 -3.75 3.09 -19.63
N ALA A 163 -4.89 3.54 -19.09
CA ALA A 163 -6.03 2.68 -18.82
C ALA A 163 -6.59 2.08 -20.13
N ALA A 164 -6.72 2.88 -21.21
CA ALA A 164 -7.17 2.40 -22.51
C ALA A 164 -6.25 1.28 -23.05
N LEU A 165 -4.93 1.46 -22.92
CA LEU A 165 -3.95 0.45 -23.31
C LEU A 165 -4.10 -0.83 -22.45
N VAL A 166 -4.26 -0.70 -21.13
CA VAL A 166 -4.45 -1.82 -20.20
C VAL A 166 -5.75 -2.57 -20.51
N LEU A 167 -6.84 -1.85 -20.76
CA LEU A 167 -8.13 -2.43 -21.14
C LEU A 167 -8.05 -3.20 -22.45
N TYR A 168 -7.44 -2.60 -23.48
CA TYR A 168 -7.28 -3.23 -24.79
C TYR A 168 -6.42 -4.50 -24.70
N LEU A 169 -5.23 -4.40 -24.10
CA LEU A 169 -4.33 -5.54 -23.97
C LEU A 169 -4.90 -6.60 -23.01
N GLY A 170 -5.52 -6.18 -21.91
CA GLY A 170 -6.11 -7.07 -20.91
C GLY A 170 -7.30 -7.86 -21.47
N ALA A 171 -8.12 -7.21 -22.30
CA ALA A 171 -9.22 -7.89 -22.99
C ALA A 171 -8.74 -8.96 -23.99
N ARG A 172 -7.50 -8.89 -24.47
CA ARG A 172 -6.94 -9.87 -25.41
C ARG A 172 -6.05 -10.91 -24.76
N ALA A 173 -5.28 -10.52 -23.74
CA ALA A 173 -4.20 -11.33 -23.21
C ALA A 173 -4.51 -12.03 -21.88
N LEU A 174 -5.50 -11.53 -21.10
CA LEU A 174 -5.84 -12.18 -19.83
C LEU A 174 -6.81 -13.36 -20.09
N PRO A 175 -6.55 -14.52 -19.47
CA PRO A 175 -7.39 -15.70 -19.64
C PRO A 175 -8.78 -15.50 -19.01
N THR A 176 -9.79 -16.03 -19.66
CA THR A 176 -11.16 -16.07 -19.16
C THR A 176 -11.36 -17.34 -18.35
N HIS A 177 -11.03 -17.30 -17.07
CA HIS A 177 -11.46 -18.37 -16.15
C HIS A 177 -12.86 -18.02 -15.63
N GLN A 178 -13.85 -18.84 -15.96
CA GLN A 178 -15.17 -18.78 -15.35
C GLN A 178 -15.17 -19.70 -14.14
N SER A 179 -15.62 -19.20 -12.98
CA SER A 179 -15.94 -20.07 -11.86
C SER A 179 -17.10 -20.96 -12.27
N ALA A 180 -16.87 -22.28 -12.33
CA ALA A 180 -17.93 -23.25 -12.62
C ALA A 180 -18.84 -23.38 -11.39
N GLY A 181 -20.11 -22.99 -11.53
CA GLY A 181 -21.15 -23.24 -10.52
C GLY A 181 -22.07 -22.06 -10.20
N VAL A 182 -23.18 -22.37 -9.51
CA VAL A 182 -24.12 -21.38 -8.99
C VAL A 182 -23.42 -20.57 -7.89
N GLN A 183 -23.33 -19.27 -8.08
CA GLN A 183 -22.67 -18.37 -7.15
C GLN A 183 -23.65 -17.97 -6.03
N PRO A 184 -23.36 -18.22 -4.75
CA PRO A 184 -24.21 -17.76 -3.66
C PRO A 184 -24.23 -16.22 -3.58
N PRO A 185 -25.22 -15.59 -2.91
CA PRO A 185 -25.36 -14.14 -2.84
C PRO A 185 -24.13 -13.49 -2.17
N LEU A 186 -23.83 -12.24 -2.57
CA LEU A 186 -22.79 -11.43 -1.94
C LEU A 186 -23.14 -11.14 -0.48
N ASP A 187 -22.15 -11.16 0.40
CA ASP A 187 -22.28 -10.74 1.80
C ASP A 187 -22.30 -9.21 1.90
N VAL A 188 -23.46 -8.62 1.61
CA VAL A 188 -23.66 -7.17 1.68
C VAL A 188 -23.42 -6.64 3.10
N MET A 189 -23.76 -7.44 4.13
CA MET A 189 -23.57 -7.07 5.52
C MET A 189 -22.09 -7.04 5.89
N GLY A 190 -21.33 -8.05 5.49
CA GLY A 190 -19.88 -8.08 5.65
C GLY A 190 -19.18 -6.92 4.94
N ILE A 191 -19.64 -6.55 3.72
CA ILE A 191 -19.14 -5.37 2.99
C ILE A 191 -19.39 -4.10 3.82
N ALA A 192 -20.61 -3.87 4.30
CA ALA A 192 -20.99 -2.69 5.07
C ALA A 192 -20.19 -2.57 6.38
N VAL A 193 -20.03 -3.68 7.10
CA VAL A 193 -19.28 -3.69 8.37
C VAL A 193 -17.77 -3.52 8.12
N THR A 194 -17.21 -4.16 7.10
CA THR A 194 -15.80 -3.96 6.73
C THR A 194 -15.54 -2.51 6.33
N PHE A 195 -16.42 -1.90 5.52
CA PHE A 195 -16.33 -0.49 5.17
C PHE A 195 -16.38 0.40 6.41
N SER A 196 -17.34 0.16 7.31
CA SER A 196 -17.48 0.92 8.55
C SER A 196 -16.27 0.76 9.47
N LEU A 197 -15.73 -0.46 9.61
CA LEU A 197 -14.54 -0.75 10.40
C LEU A 197 -13.30 -0.02 9.86
N LEU A 198 -13.05 -0.12 8.56
CA LEU A 198 -11.91 0.54 7.93
C LEU A 198 -12.07 2.06 7.96
N SER A 199 -13.29 2.58 7.79
CA SER A 199 -13.59 4.00 7.93
C SER A 199 -13.34 4.49 9.35
N ALA A 200 -13.84 3.79 10.36
CA ALA A 200 -13.62 4.12 11.76
C ALA A 200 -12.12 4.06 12.13
N LEU A 201 -11.40 3.08 11.58
CA LEU A 201 -9.98 2.90 11.81
C LEU A 201 -9.15 4.02 11.15
N VAL A 202 -9.43 4.37 9.89
CA VAL A 202 -8.76 5.48 9.19
C VAL A 202 -9.06 6.82 9.87
N LEU A 203 -10.34 7.09 10.19
CA LEU A 203 -10.73 8.31 10.90
C LEU A 203 -10.12 8.35 12.30
N GLY A 204 -10.10 7.23 13.01
CA GLY A 204 -9.46 7.12 14.32
C GLY A 204 -7.98 7.46 14.28
N ILE A 205 -7.23 6.84 13.36
CA ILE A 205 -5.80 7.07 13.21
C ILE A 205 -5.51 8.53 12.79
N THR A 206 -6.29 9.10 11.86
CA THR A 206 -6.08 10.49 11.41
C THR A 206 -6.46 11.51 12.48
N ARG A 207 -7.47 11.24 13.33
CA ARG A 207 -7.89 12.12 14.43
C ARG A 207 -6.95 12.08 15.63
N VAL A 208 -6.19 11.00 15.82
CA VAL A 208 -5.10 10.95 16.82
C VAL A 208 -4.07 12.07 16.59
N LEU A 209 -3.86 12.45 15.33
CA LEU A 209 -2.93 13.52 14.94
C LEU A 209 -3.52 14.92 15.17
N ASP A 210 -4.83 15.06 15.29
CA ASP A 210 -5.48 16.35 15.40
C ASP A 210 -5.64 16.71 16.90
N ARG A 211 -4.69 17.49 17.46
CA ARG A 211 -4.66 17.96 18.86
C ARG A 211 -5.94 18.71 19.30
N LEU A 212 -6.83 19.01 18.38
CA LEU A 212 -8.05 19.78 18.62
C LEU A 212 -9.25 18.90 19.01
N THR A 213 -9.15 17.59 18.91
CA THR A 213 -10.18 16.68 19.40
C THR A 213 -9.92 16.39 20.87
N THR A 214 -10.78 16.92 21.74
CA THR A 214 -10.81 16.63 23.16
C THR A 214 -10.69 15.13 23.42
N LEU A 215 -9.88 14.75 24.41
CA LEU A 215 -9.64 13.38 24.92
C LEU A 215 -10.92 12.52 25.12
N THR A 216 -12.11 13.13 25.04
CA THR A 216 -13.41 12.50 25.28
C THR A 216 -13.88 11.56 24.15
N LEU A 217 -13.41 11.71 22.90
CA LEU A 217 -13.86 10.87 21.77
C LEU A 217 -13.07 9.57 21.58
N TRP A 218 -11.88 9.46 22.16
CA TRP A 218 -10.99 8.30 21.99
C TRP A 218 -11.57 6.96 22.50
N PRO A 219 -12.15 6.87 23.69
CA PRO A 219 -12.72 5.63 24.19
C PRO A 219 -13.86 5.13 23.27
N TRP A 220 -14.69 6.06 22.77
CA TRP A 220 -15.80 5.73 21.86
C TRP A 220 -15.33 5.23 20.51
N LEU A 221 -14.26 5.80 19.95
CA LEU A 221 -13.69 5.38 18.68
C LEU A 221 -13.05 4.00 18.79
N PHE A 222 -12.27 3.74 19.84
CA PHE A 222 -11.73 2.41 20.12
C PHE A 222 -12.83 1.39 20.44
N GLY A 223 -13.86 1.80 21.17
CA GLY A 223 -15.03 0.98 21.44
C GLY A 223 -15.77 0.62 20.16
N ALA A 224 -15.96 1.58 19.25
CA ALA A 224 -16.59 1.37 17.95
C ALA A 224 -15.76 0.42 17.06
N VAL A 225 -14.44 0.60 17.01
CA VAL A 225 -13.53 -0.30 16.26
C VAL A 225 -13.59 -1.72 16.83
N ALA A 226 -13.53 -1.88 18.15
CA ALA A 226 -13.62 -3.19 18.80
C ALA A 226 -14.99 -3.85 18.54
N LEU A 227 -16.09 -3.09 18.66
CA LEU A 227 -17.44 -3.58 18.38
C LEU A 227 -17.58 -4.00 16.91
N LEU A 228 -17.13 -3.18 15.97
CA LEU A 228 -17.20 -3.48 14.54
C LEU A 228 -16.34 -4.68 14.17
N LEU A 229 -15.21 -4.88 14.83
CA LEU A 229 -14.34 -6.05 14.64
C LEU A 229 -15.02 -7.34 15.14
N VAL A 230 -15.66 -7.29 16.31
CA VAL A 230 -16.46 -8.42 16.81
C VAL A 230 -17.64 -8.70 15.88
N LEU A 231 -18.36 -7.66 15.45
CA LEU A 231 -19.48 -7.77 14.55
C LEU A 231 -19.05 -8.38 13.20
N LEU A 232 -17.91 -7.93 12.65
CA LEU A 232 -17.34 -8.49 11.43
C LEU A 232 -17.07 -9.99 11.59
N VAL A 233 -16.39 -10.40 12.66
CA VAL A 233 -16.13 -11.82 12.91
C VAL A 233 -17.42 -12.65 13.01
N VAL A 234 -18.46 -12.12 13.66
CA VAL A 234 -19.75 -12.81 13.81
C VAL A 234 -20.47 -12.96 12.46
N ILE A 235 -20.47 -11.90 11.64
CA ILE A 235 -21.11 -11.90 10.32
C ILE A 235 -20.37 -12.85 9.38
N GLU A 236 -19.04 -12.69 9.26
CA GLU A 236 -18.20 -13.49 8.39
C GLU A 236 -18.27 -15.00 8.71
N ARG A 237 -18.44 -15.36 10.00
CA ARG A 237 -18.65 -16.76 10.41
C ARG A 237 -19.99 -17.32 9.98
N ARG A 238 -20.99 -16.47 9.72
CA ARG A 238 -22.35 -16.88 9.32
C ARG A 238 -22.58 -16.74 7.82
N ALA A 239 -21.73 -16.00 7.14
CA ALA A 239 -21.85 -15.75 5.70
C ALA A 239 -21.58 -17.02 4.90
N GLN A 240 -22.39 -17.28 3.89
CA GLN A 240 -22.18 -18.39 2.95
C GLN A 240 -20.97 -18.15 2.04
N GLN A 241 -20.71 -16.88 1.70
CA GLN A 241 -19.48 -16.44 1.04
C GLN A 241 -18.91 -15.22 1.78
N PRO A 242 -18.04 -15.46 2.78
CA PRO A 242 -17.44 -14.38 3.55
C PRO A 242 -16.57 -13.50 2.66
N LEU A 243 -16.60 -12.19 2.90
CA LEU A 243 -15.75 -11.20 2.25
C LEU A 243 -14.28 -11.43 2.61
N ILE A 244 -14.06 -11.77 3.89
CA ILE A 244 -12.77 -12.18 4.44
C ILE A 244 -12.87 -13.63 4.89
N PRO A 245 -12.51 -14.61 4.03
CA PRO A 245 -12.61 -16.01 4.39
C PRO A 245 -11.88 -16.33 5.70
N MET A 246 -12.60 -16.77 6.73
CA MET A 246 -12.03 -17.08 8.05
C MET A 246 -10.92 -18.14 7.98
N LEU A 247 -10.93 -18.99 6.95
CA LEU A 247 -9.85 -19.92 6.64
C LEU A 247 -8.48 -19.22 6.53
N LEU A 248 -8.45 -18.00 5.97
CA LEU A 248 -7.21 -17.22 5.81
C LEU A 248 -6.68 -16.72 7.15
N LEU A 249 -7.57 -16.40 8.10
CA LEU A 249 -7.17 -15.95 9.44
C LEU A 249 -6.90 -17.12 10.39
N ALA A 250 -7.56 -18.25 10.18
CA ALA A 250 -7.35 -19.47 10.97
C ALA A 250 -6.01 -20.17 10.64
N ASN A 251 -5.47 -19.98 9.45
CA ASN A 251 -4.16 -20.51 9.08
C ASN A 251 -3.06 -19.69 9.79
N ARG A 252 -2.33 -20.33 10.71
CA ARG A 252 -1.27 -19.70 11.51
C ARG A 252 -0.19 -19.03 10.64
N GLN A 253 0.15 -19.63 9.51
CA GLN A 253 1.14 -19.12 8.57
C GLN A 253 0.66 -17.80 7.96
N LEU A 254 -0.58 -17.78 7.43
CA LEU A 254 -1.18 -16.58 6.85
C LEU A 254 -1.42 -15.49 7.90
N ALA A 255 -1.90 -15.85 9.10
CA ALA A 255 -2.05 -14.90 10.20
C ALA A 255 -0.72 -14.21 10.55
N THR A 256 0.38 -14.98 10.58
CA THR A 256 1.73 -14.41 10.77
C THR A 256 2.09 -13.47 9.62
N VAL A 257 1.82 -13.84 8.36
CA VAL A 257 2.06 -12.98 7.19
C VAL A 257 1.30 -11.66 7.30
N TYR A 258 0.04 -11.66 7.75
CA TYR A 258 -0.75 -10.43 7.92
C TYR A 258 -0.20 -9.53 9.03
N VAL A 259 0.25 -10.09 10.14
CA VAL A 259 0.94 -9.32 11.20
C VAL A 259 2.24 -8.71 10.66
N LEU A 260 3.03 -9.48 9.91
CA LEU A 260 4.25 -8.97 9.27
C LEU A 260 3.94 -7.90 8.21
N ALA A 261 2.79 -8.01 7.52
CA ALA A 261 2.34 -6.98 6.57
C ALA A 261 2.02 -5.65 7.26
N ILE A 262 1.47 -5.68 8.49
CA ILE A 262 1.31 -4.45 9.30
C ILE A 262 2.69 -3.84 9.61
N GLY A 263 3.65 -4.65 10.04
CA GLY A 263 5.03 -4.20 10.26
C GLY A 263 5.70 -3.61 9.01
N ALA A 264 5.50 -4.26 7.85
CA ALA A 264 5.97 -3.73 6.56
C ALA A 264 5.32 -2.37 6.23
N GLY A 265 4.03 -2.23 6.53
CA GLY A 265 3.30 -0.97 6.41
C GLY A 265 3.88 0.13 7.31
N VAL A 266 4.22 -0.19 8.56
CA VAL A 266 4.88 0.77 9.46
C VAL A 266 6.20 1.23 8.85
N GLY A 267 7.03 0.31 8.34
CA GLY A 267 8.24 0.67 7.62
C GLY A 267 7.96 1.60 6.44
N MET A 268 6.97 1.29 5.62
CA MET A 268 6.62 2.09 4.43
C MET A 268 6.10 3.48 4.81
N GLY A 269 5.22 3.59 5.81
CA GLY A 269 4.65 4.86 6.27
C GLY A 269 5.69 5.81 6.87
N SER A 270 6.72 5.24 7.49
CA SER A 270 7.81 6.00 8.10
C SER A 270 8.65 6.79 7.07
N VAL A 271 8.70 6.35 5.81
CA VAL A 271 9.44 7.03 4.74
C VAL A 271 8.97 8.47 4.53
N MET A 272 7.68 8.75 4.73
CA MET A 272 7.08 10.07 4.50
C MET A 272 7.76 11.18 5.32
N PHE A 273 8.29 10.85 6.49
CA PHE A 273 8.93 11.83 7.39
C PHE A 273 10.43 12.01 7.15
N LEU A 274 11.08 11.20 6.29
CA LEU A 274 12.50 11.40 5.94
C LEU A 274 12.75 12.76 5.30
N THR A 275 11.81 13.26 4.52
CA THR A 275 11.88 14.61 3.93
C THR A 275 11.77 15.71 5.00
N SER A 276 10.92 15.51 6.01
CA SER A 276 10.77 16.44 7.13
C SER A 276 12.05 16.51 7.98
N ILE A 277 12.69 15.36 8.20
CA ILE A 277 14.00 15.31 8.88
C ILE A 277 15.05 16.04 8.06
N ALA A 278 15.10 15.79 6.75
CA ALA A 278 16.08 16.42 5.86
C ALA A 278 15.96 17.94 5.86
N THR A 279 14.74 18.47 5.90
CA THR A 279 14.52 19.92 5.96
C THR A 279 14.87 20.50 7.33
N GLN A 280 14.51 19.83 8.42
CA GLN A 280 14.69 20.37 9.77
C GLN A 280 16.11 20.17 10.33
N ALA A 281 16.70 18.99 10.09
CA ALA A 281 18.02 18.66 10.66
C ALA A 281 19.18 19.16 9.79
N TYR A 282 19.01 19.18 8.46
CA TYR A 282 20.09 19.46 7.52
C TYR A 282 19.86 20.70 6.66
N GLY A 283 18.78 21.45 6.89
CA GLY A 283 18.48 22.68 6.17
C GLY A 283 18.18 22.49 4.67
N VAL A 284 17.83 21.27 4.25
CA VAL A 284 17.44 21.01 2.86
C VAL A 284 16.19 21.81 2.53
N THR A 285 16.22 22.59 1.47
CA THR A 285 15.06 23.39 1.08
C THR A 285 13.89 22.49 0.66
N ALA A 286 12.66 22.92 0.91
CA ALA A 286 11.45 22.16 0.56
C ALA A 286 11.42 21.75 -0.93
N LYS A 287 11.98 22.57 -1.83
CA LYS A 287 12.08 22.26 -3.27
C LYS A 287 12.98 21.05 -3.56
N HIS A 288 14.00 20.81 -2.73
CA HIS A 288 14.95 19.71 -2.92
C HIS A 288 14.71 18.52 -2.00
N ALA A 289 13.76 18.63 -1.07
CA ALA A 289 13.48 17.57 -0.08
C ALA A 289 13.10 16.23 -0.73
N GLY A 290 12.44 16.24 -1.88
CA GLY A 290 12.10 15.03 -2.64
C GLY A 290 13.32 14.26 -3.16
N PHE A 291 14.41 14.94 -3.48
CA PHE A 291 15.63 14.28 -3.96
C PHE A 291 16.33 13.44 -2.89
N VAL A 292 16.07 13.74 -1.62
CA VAL A 292 16.58 12.96 -0.48
C VAL A 292 16.05 11.52 -0.52
N LEU A 293 14.89 11.29 -1.11
CA LEU A 293 14.31 9.95 -1.24
C LEU A 293 14.85 9.14 -2.42
N LEU A 294 15.59 9.76 -3.37
CA LEU A 294 16.06 9.05 -4.56
C LEU A 294 16.93 7.82 -4.25
N PRO A 295 17.94 7.88 -3.34
CA PRO A 295 18.73 6.70 -3.01
C PRO A 295 17.87 5.56 -2.45
N LEU A 296 16.92 5.89 -1.56
CA LEU A 296 15.96 4.94 -1.00
C LEU A 296 15.13 4.28 -2.09
N VAL A 297 14.59 5.07 -3.00
CA VAL A 297 13.68 4.56 -4.05
C VAL A 297 14.42 3.66 -5.03
N VAL A 298 15.62 4.06 -5.47
CA VAL A 298 16.47 3.22 -6.34
C VAL A 298 16.80 1.90 -5.64
N CYS A 299 17.18 1.94 -4.36
CA CYS A 299 17.45 0.75 -3.57
C CYS A 299 16.19 -0.12 -3.39
N SER A 300 14.99 0.48 -3.26
CA SER A 300 13.73 -0.27 -3.18
C SER A 300 13.44 -1.05 -4.48
N MET A 301 13.70 -0.46 -5.63
CA MET A 301 13.60 -1.18 -6.92
C MET A 301 14.58 -2.36 -6.98
N VAL A 302 15.84 -2.13 -6.62
CA VAL A 302 16.88 -3.17 -6.58
C VAL A 302 16.48 -4.28 -5.59
N GLY A 303 16.00 -3.91 -4.40
CA GLY A 303 15.53 -4.84 -3.36
C GLY A 303 14.37 -5.72 -3.85
N SER A 304 13.37 -5.12 -4.50
CA SER A 304 12.21 -5.83 -5.02
C SER A 304 12.58 -6.81 -6.15
N MET A 305 13.38 -6.35 -7.12
CA MET A 305 13.86 -7.21 -8.22
C MET A 305 14.80 -8.32 -7.72
N GLY A 306 15.68 -7.97 -6.77
CA GLY A 306 16.61 -8.91 -6.14
C GLY A 306 15.87 -9.98 -5.33
N ALA A 307 14.87 -9.58 -4.54
CA ALA A 307 14.04 -10.50 -3.78
C ALA A 307 13.33 -11.52 -4.69
N GLY A 308 12.75 -11.03 -5.81
CA GLY A 308 12.10 -11.91 -6.77
C GLY A 308 13.03 -12.98 -7.38
N ARG A 309 14.31 -12.65 -7.59
CA ARG A 309 15.32 -13.62 -8.09
C ARG A 309 15.84 -14.56 -7.00
N LEU A 310 15.99 -14.04 -5.79
CA LEU A 310 16.55 -14.79 -4.66
C LEU A 310 15.49 -15.64 -3.95
N LEU A 311 14.19 -15.44 -4.24
CA LEU A 311 13.09 -16.14 -3.58
C LEU A 311 13.26 -17.66 -3.63
N ASN A 312 13.66 -18.20 -4.78
CA ASN A 312 13.86 -19.63 -4.97
C ASN A 312 15.13 -20.17 -4.29
N ARG A 313 16.12 -19.31 -3.98
CA ARG A 313 17.38 -19.73 -3.34
C ARG A 313 17.37 -19.57 -1.83
N VAL A 314 16.88 -18.43 -1.35
CA VAL A 314 16.91 -18.04 0.06
C VAL A 314 15.58 -18.38 0.76
N GLY A 315 14.50 -18.54 -0.02
CA GLY A 315 13.15 -18.71 0.49
C GLY A 315 12.54 -17.40 1.00
N ALA A 316 11.21 -17.36 1.04
CA ALA A 316 10.48 -16.15 1.45
C ALA A 316 10.77 -15.75 2.91
N LYS A 317 10.89 -16.72 3.82
CA LYS A 317 11.23 -16.48 5.23
C LYS A 317 12.58 -15.79 5.38
N GLY A 318 13.63 -16.30 4.73
CA GLY A 318 14.97 -15.73 4.79
C GLY A 318 15.02 -14.30 4.24
N LEU A 319 14.29 -14.03 3.15
CA LEU A 319 14.16 -12.70 2.57
C LEU A 319 13.44 -11.73 3.51
N LEU A 320 12.40 -12.18 4.23
CA LEU A 320 11.71 -11.33 5.20
C LEU A 320 12.61 -10.98 6.39
N VAL A 321 13.41 -11.93 6.90
CA VAL A 321 14.43 -11.65 7.95
C VAL A 321 15.38 -10.56 7.47
N ILE A 322 15.97 -10.74 6.27
CA ILE A 322 16.91 -9.78 5.69
C ILE A 322 16.22 -8.41 5.48
N GLY A 323 15.02 -8.40 4.92
CA GLY A 323 14.30 -7.17 4.63
C GLY A 323 13.97 -6.36 5.89
N PHE A 324 13.44 -6.99 6.94
CA PHE A 324 13.17 -6.31 8.21
C PHE A 324 14.45 -5.89 8.94
N ALA A 325 15.52 -6.68 8.87
CA ALA A 325 16.83 -6.29 9.40
C ALA A 325 17.38 -5.05 8.67
N MET A 326 17.25 -4.97 7.34
CA MET A 326 17.63 -3.78 6.56
C MET A 326 16.82 -2.55 6.97
N LEU A 327 15.49 -2.71 7.20
CA LEU A 327 14.65 -1.63 7.72
C LEU A 327 15.11 -1.15 9.10
N ALA A 328 15.43 -2.09 10.00
CA ALA A 328 15.91 -1.76 11.34
C ALA A 328 17.24 -0.99 11.30
N VAL A 329 18.21 -1.45 10.51
CA VAL A 329 19.51 -0.78 10.33
C VAL A 329 19.32 0.61 9.72
N GLY A 330 18.49 0.72 8.67
CA GLY A 330 18.28 1.99 7.98
C GLY A 330 17.58 3.04 8.84
N TYR A 331 16.52 2.66 9.56
CA TYR A 331 15.83 3.57 10.48
C TYR A 331 16.67 3.89 11.72
N GLY A 332 17.40 2.91 12.25
CA GLY A 332 18.36 3.15 13.33
C GLY A 332 19.47 4.13 12.93
N GLY A 333 20.04 3.97 11.73
CA GLY A 333 21.01 4.90 11.17
C GLY A 333 20.44 6.30 10.93
N SER A 334 19.18 6.38 10.43
CA SER A 334 18.50 7.66 10.23
C SER A 334 18.14 8.37 11.55
N ALA A 335 18.02 7.63 12.66
CA ALA A 335 17.78 8.20 13.97
C ALA A 335 19.00 8.97 14.53
N ILE A 336 20.22 8.62 14.09
CA ILE A 336 21.47 9.21 14.55
C ILE A 336 21.81 10.42 13.67
N MET A 337 21.23 11.58 13.98
CA MET A 337 21.28 12.78 13.14
C MET A 337 22.60 13.55 13.22
N ALA A 338 23.57 13.11 14.03
CA ALA A 338 24.81 13.84 14.28
C ALA A 338 25.82 13.82 13.11
N TYR A 339 25.60 12.99 12.10
CA TYR A 339 26.63 12.66 11.10
C TYR A 339 26.47 13.37 9.74
N GLY A 340 25.54 14.31 9.60
CA GLY A 340 25.35 15.08 8.37
C GLY A 340 24.50 14.38 7.28
N LEU A 341 24.12 15.18 6.27
CA LEU A 341 23.20 14.76 5.20
C LEU A 341 23.72 13.54 4.40
N ALA A 342 25.04 13.46 4.14
CA ALA A 342 25.59 12.36 3.36
C ALA A 342 25.35 10.98 4.02
N LEU A 343 25.59 10.87 5.33
CA LEU A 343 25.36 9.63 6.06
C LEU A 343 23.87 9.32 6.22
N PHE A 344 23.03 10.34 6.35
CA PHE A 344 21.58 10.18 6.34
C PHE A 344 21.07 9.58 5.00
N LEU A 345 21.60 10.04 3.87
CA LEU A 345 21.31 9.47 2.55
C LEU A 345 21.77 8.01 2.46
N VAL A 346 22.98 7.69 2.95
CA VAL A 346 23.47 6.30 3.02
C VAL A 346 22.59 5.44 3.92
N ALA A 347 22.16 5.94 5.07
CA ALA A 347 21.24 5.23 5.98
C ALA A 347 19.84 4.98 5.36
N SER A 348 19.41 5.82 4.42
CA SER A 348 18.15 5.61 3.70
C SER A 348 18.19 4.44 2.68
N MET A 349 19.38 4.05 2.22
CA MET A 349 19.52 2.94 1.25
C MET A 349 19.07 1.58 1.80
N PRO A 350 19.49 1.14 3.01
CA PRO A 350 18.95 -0.06 3.63
C PRO A 350 17.44 -0.02 3.84
N VAL A 351 16.85 1.16 4.15
CA VAL A 351 15.39 1.31 4.22
C VAL A 351 14.75 0.96 2.88
N GLY A 352 15.27 1.51 1.78
CA GLY A 352 14.80 1.20 0.45
C GLY A 352 14.90 -0.30 0.12
N LEU A 353 16.08 -0.89 0.30
CA LEU A 353 16.29 -2.34 0.09
C LEU A 353 15.27 -3.16 0.89
N GLY A 354 15.11 -2.86 2.17
CA GLY A 354 14.19 -3.56 3.07
C GLY A 354 12.74 -3.49 2.60
N ILE A 355 12.25 -2.28 2.24
CA ILE A 355 10.89 -2.11 1.68
C ILE A 355 10.74 -2.93 0.40
N GLY A 356 11.71 -2.83 -0.53
CA GLY A 356 11.68 -3.58 -1.77
C GLY A 356 11.60 -5.10 -1.55
N ILE A 357 12.36 -5.63 -0.61
CA ILE A 357 12.37 -7.07 -0.28
C ILE A 357 11.04 -7.50 0.37
N VAL A 358 10.57 -6.76 1.36
CA VAL A 358 9.41 -7.16 2.16
C VAL A 358 8.11 -6.97 1.38
N VAL A 359 7.88 -5.76 0.85
CA VAL A 359 6.62 -5.38 0.17
C VAL A 359 6.59 -5.88 -1.28
N GLY A 360 7.76 -5.95 -1.92
CA GLY A 360 7.90 -6.25 -3.35
C GLY A 360 7.48 -7.66 -3.77
N GLY A 361 7.46 -8.65 -2.88
CA GLY A 361 7.06 -9.99 -3.30
C GLY A 361 7.11 -11.07 -2.23
N SER A 362 7.93 -10.93 -1.18
CA SER A 362 8.17 -12.02 -0.22
C SER A 362 6.92 -12.38 0.59
N LEU A 363 6.18 -11.40 1.13
CA LEU A 363 4.90 -11.63 1.82
C LEU A 363 3.86 -12.22 0.88
N ARG A 364 3.77 -11.68 -0.34
CA ARG A 364 2.82 -12.11 -1.36
C ARG A 364 3.06 -13.54 -1.82
N ALA A 365 4.32 -13.97 -1.91
CA ALA A 365 4.69 -15.32 -2.30
C ALA A 365 4.17 -16.34 -1.28
N ILE A 366 4.39 -16.12 0.02
CA ILE A 366 3.87 -17.02 1.08
C ILE A 366 2.34 -17.08 1.01
N ALA A 367 1.68 -15.95 0.84
CA ALA A 367 0.22 -15.94 0.76
C ALA A 367 -0.32 -16.69 -0.47
N LEU A 368 0.39 -16.67 -1.60
CA LEU A 368 0.01 -17.43 -2.79
C LEU A 368 0.24 -18.95 -2.64
N GLU A 369 1.26 -19.34 -1.89
CA GLU A 369 1.55 -20.75 -1.62
C GLU A 369 0.55 -21.37 -0.64
N GLU A 370 0.21 -20.62 0.41
CA GLU A 370 -0.65 -21.08 1.51
C GLU A 370 -2.15 -20.95 1.23
N ALA A 371 -2.56 -20.00 0.39
CA ALA A 371 -3.96 -19.75 0.09
C ALA A 371 -4.47 -20.67 -1.02
N PRO A 372 -5.64 -21.34 -0.82
CA PRO A 372 -6.33 -22.05 -1.89
C PRO A 372 -6.58 -21.16 -3.11
N ALA A 373 -6.56 -21.74 -4.31
CA ALA A 373 -6.75 -21.01 -5.57
C ALA A 373 -8.02 -20.15 -5.58
N SER A 374 -9.10 -20.65 -4.97
CA SER A 374 -10.40 -19.97 -4.89
C SER A 374 -10.41 -18.66 -4.10
N VAL A 375 -9.43 -18.44 -3.22
CA VAL A 375 -9.37 -17.25 -2.32
C VAL A 375 -8.03 -16.50 -2.39
N ARG A 376 -7.25 -16.70 -3.45
CA ARG A 376 -5.94 -16.05 -3.63
C ARG A 376 -6.03 -14.53 -3.68
N ALA A 377 -7.03 -13.97 -4.39
CA ALA A 377 -7.19 -12.52 -4.45
C ALA A 377 -7.56 -11.95 -3.08
N SER A 378 -8.43 -12.63 -2.32
CA SER A 378 -8.78 -12.24 -0.95
C SER A 378 -7.56 -12.27 -0.02
N ALA A 379 -6.69 -13.29 -0.13
CA ALA A 379 -5.43 -13.35 0.62
C ALA A 379 -4.49 -12.19 0.28
N GLN A 380 -4.35 -11.84 -1.01
CA GLN A 380 -3.55 -10.69 -1.45
C GLN A 380 -4.18 -9.36 -1.03
N GLY A 381 -5.51 -9.26 -1.05
CA GLY A 381 -6.26 -8.10 -0.58
C GLY A 381 -6.01 -7.83 0.91
N LEU A 382 -6.01 -8.87 1.75
CA LEU A 382 -5.70 -8.76 3.18
C LEU A 382 -4.28 -8.26 3.43
N ILE A 383 -3.28 -8.67 2.66
CA ILE A 383 -1.92 -8.11 2.74
C ILE A 383 -1.95 -6.60 2.48
N ASN A 384 -2.67 -6.15 1.45
CA ASN A 384 -2.77 -4.73 1.14
C ASN A 384 -3.44 -3.94 2.28
N ILE A 385 -4.53 -4.46 2.84
CA ILE A 385 -5.25 -3.84 3.96
C ILE A 385 -4.32 -3.75 5.18
N CYS A 386 -3.67 -4.85 5.57
CA CYS A 386 -2.75 -4.88 6.70
C CYS A 386 -1.57 -3.93 6.52
N THR A 387 -0.98 -3.89 5.32
CA THR A 387 0.10 -2.94 4.99
C THR A 387 -0.37 -1.49 5.12
N ALA A 388 -1.56 -1.17 4.62
CA ALA A 388 -2.09 0.18 4.69
C ALA A 388 -2.43 0.60 6.13
N ILE A 389 -2.96 -0.30 6.96
CA ILE A 389 -3.17 -0.07 8.40
C ILE A 389 -1.84 0.29 9.07
N GLY A 390 -0.79 -0.48 8.80
CA GLY A 390 0.56 -0.19 9.32
C GLY A 390 1.10 1.16 8.85
N THR A 391 0.89 1.51 7.59
CA THR A 391 1.31 2.81 7.01
C THR A 391 0.62 3.98 7.69
N LEU A 392 -0.69 3.90 7.89
CA LEU A 392 -1.46 4.93 8.58
C LEU A 392 -1.05 5.06 10.05
N PHE A 393 -0.86 3.92 10.73
CA PHE A 393 -0.41 3.90 12.11
C PHE A 393 0.97 4.56 12.27
N ALA A 394 1.92 4.26 11.38
CA ALA A 394 3.25 4.88 11.40
C ALA A 394 3.17 6.40 11.22
N ALA A 395 2.38 6.85 10.26
CA ALA A 395 2.20 8.28 10.02
C ALA A 395 1.67 8.98 11.27
N ALA A 396 0.65 8.41 11.92
CA ALA A 396 0.09 8.93 13.16
C ALA A 396 1.11 8.92 14.32
N ALA A 397 1.77 7.78 14.54
CA ALA A 397 2.67 7.60 15.67
C ALA A 397 3.91 8.51 15.56
N ILE A 398 4.55 8.58 14.39
CA ILE A 398 5.75 9.40 14.19
C ILE A 398 5.40 10.88 14.35
N GLY A 399 4.30 11.34 13.75
CA GLY A 399 3.84 12.71 13.90
C GLY A 399 3.59 13.08 15.37
N ALA A 400 2.84 12.26 16.08
CA ALA A 400 2.54 12.48 17.50
C ALA A 400 3.80 12.50 18.39
N ILE A 401 4.73 11.55 18.19
CA ILE A 401 5.99 11.47 18.94
C ILE A 401 6.88 12.69 18.66
N ALA A 402 7.00 13.08 17.40
CA ALA A 402 7.77 14.24 17.00
C ALA A 402 7.21 15.51 17.66
N ASP A 403 5.90 15.69 17.63
CA ASP A 403 5.18 16.83 18.22
C ASP A 403 5.29 16.90 19.75
N LEU A 404 5.16 15.76 20.45
CA LEU A 404 5.35 15.69 21.91
C LEU A 404 6.75 16.14 22.33
N ARG A 405 7.73 16.06 21.42
CA ARG A 405 9.11 16.53 21.62
C ARG A 405 9.39 17.86 20.92
N GLY A 406 8.38 18.70 20.73
CA GLY A 406 8.50 20.04 20.19
C GLY A 406 8.68 20.13 18.68
N GLY A 407 8.35 19.07 17.91
CA GLY A 407 8.48 19.03 16.45
C GLY A 407 9.93 19.10 15.94
N SER A 408 10.90 18.90 16.82
CA SER A 408 12.32 19.04 16.53
C SER A 408 12.92 17.81 15.82
N ALA A 409 14.08 17.99 15.19
CA ALA A 409 14.86 16.91 14.62
C ALA A 409 15.11 15.76 15.61
N ALA A 410 15.39 16.09 16.90
CA ALA A 410 15.56 15.09 17.95
C ALA A 410 14.27 14.30 18.25
N GLY A 411 13.10 14.93 18.13
CA GLY A 411 11.82 14.26 18.25
C GLY A 411 11.61 13.20 17.15
N PHE A 412 11.91 13.54 15.91
CA PHE A 412 11.91 12.59 14.79
C PHE A 412 12.94 11.48 14.99
N GLY A 413 14.17 11.79 15.47
CA GLY A 413 15.19 10.78 15.74
C GLY A 413 14.71 9.73 16.73
N PHE A 414 14.07 10.14 17.80
CA PHE A 414 13.49 9.21 18.76
C PHE A 414 12.37 8.36 18.16
N ALA A 415 11.48 8.96 17.36
CA ALA A 415 10.44 8.22 16.64
C ALA A 415 11.03 7.14 15.72
N TYR A 416 12.09 7.47 14.99
CA TYR A 416 12.78 6.51 14.11
C TYR A 416 13.50 5.41 14.87
N LEU A 417 14.04 5.71 16.07
CA LEU A 417 14.60 4.66 16.93
C LEU A 417 13.51 3.66 17.36
N MET A 418 12.32 4.16 17.70
CA MET A 418 11.18 3.27 18.03
C MET A 418 10.76 2.44 16.82
N VAL A 419 10.74 3.02 15.62
CA VAL A 419 10.49 2.28 14.38
C VAL A 419 11.56 1.21 14.16
N ALA A 420 12.83 1.52 14.36
CA ALA A 420 13.92 0.55 14.24
C ALA A 420 13.75 -0.64 15.21
N VAL A 421 13.42 -0.36 16.47
CA VAL A 421 13.12 -1.42 17.46
C VAL A 421 11.93 -2.27 17.00
N LEU A 422 10.88 -1.65 16.52
CA LEU A 422 9.72 -2.38 15.99
C LEU A 422 10.10 -3.26 14.78
N MET A 423 10.99 -2.79 13.90
CA MET A 423 11.48 -3.59 12.76
C MET A 423 12.32 -4.79 13.24
N VAL A 424 13.11 -4.64 14.30
CA VAL A 424 13.79 -5.78 14.94
C VAL A 424 12.78 -6.80 15.47
N LEU A 425 11.76 -6.35 16.21
CA LEU A 425 10.72 -7.23 16.73
C LEU A 425 9.95 -7.93 15.60
N THR A 426 9.67 -7.22 14.52
CA THR A 426 9.02 -7.78 13.33
C THR A 426 9.92 -8.81 12.64
N SER A 427 11.23 -8.54 12.57
CA SER A 427 12.21 -9.51 12.06
C SER A 427 12.22 -10.78 12.91
N LEU A 428 12.20 -10.65 14.24
CA LEU A 428 12.06 -11.81 15.15
C LEU A 428 10.74 -12.55 14.93
N GLY A 429 9.65 -11.83 14.68
CA GLY A 429 8.33 -12.41 14.35
C GLY A 429 8.36 -13.32 13.12
N THR A 430 9.29 -13.12 12.19
CA THR A 430 9.44 -14.00 11.02
C THR A 430 9.86 -15.44 11.37
N PHE A 431 10.46 -15.64 12.53
CA PHE A 431 10.81 -17.01 12.99
C PHE A 431 9.58 -17.87 13.27
N GLY A 432 8.40 -17.25 13.50
CA GLY A 432 7.13 -17.95 13.60
C GLY A 432 6.63 -18.55 12.27
N LEU A 433 7.22 -18.13 11.13
CA LEU A 433 6.94 -18.70 9.84
C LEU A 433 7.61 -20.08 9.71
N ARG A 434 6.89 -21.04 9.13
CA ARG A 434 7.49 -22.31 8.72
C ARG A 434 8.54 -22.03 7.64
N GLY A 435 9.72 -22.56 7.80
CA GLY A 435 10.68 -22.58 6.70
C GLY A 435 10.10 -23.47 5.61
N GLY A 436 9.51 -22.89 4.58
CA GLY A 436 9.20 -23.64 3.38
C GLY A 436 10.50 -24.05 2.72
N PRO A 437 10.61 -25.24 2.15
CA PRO A 437 11.85 -25.70 1.58
C PRO A 437 12.21 -24.88 0.34
N ALA A 438 13.44 -24.42 0.31
CA ALA A 438 14.21 -24.32 -0.93
C ALA A 438 14.37 -25.73 -1.59
N ALA A 439 13.55 -26.69 -1.23
CA ALA A 439 13.72 -28.13 -1.41
C ALA A 439 12.83 -28.72 -2.52
N HIS A 440 12.71 -28.04 -3.67
CA HIS A 440 12.31 -28.72 -4.91
C HIS A 440 13.32 -28.48 -6.05
N ALA A 441 14.58 -28.20 -5.71
CA ALA A 441 15.67 -28.10 -6.70
C ALA A 441 16.62 -29.27 -6.65
N ALA A 442 16.17 -30.43 -6.11
CA ALA A 442 16.93 -31.70 -6.12
C ALA A 442 15.96 -32.88 -6.24
N ALA A 443 15.29 -33.00 -7.36
CA ALA A 443 14.72 -34.23 -7.89
C ALA A 443 14.57 -34.07 -9.41
#